data_a3b4c9cf83075894f97246ce4a9366cd
#
_entry.id   a3b4c9cf83075894f97246ce4a9366cd
#
_cell.length_a   1.000
_cell.length_b   1.000
_cell.length_c   1.000
_cell.angle_alpha   90.00
_cell.angle_beta   90.00
_cell.angle_gamma   90.00
#
_symmetry.space_group_name_H-M   'P 1'
#
loop_
_entity.id
_entity.type
_entity.pdbx_description
1 polymer ?
#
loop_
_entity_poly.entity_id
_entity_poly.type
_entity_poly.pdbx_seq_one_letter_code
_entity_poly.pdbx_strand_id
1 'polypeptide(L)'
;MIPPQRLVVQRVHNNNVVLALDEQGRSVVVTGPGIGFGMRRGVLVDTARAEAVYVPADASRATAAAGTLAEIPRQEVLAARRIVEEAQALTGLARPEILLLPVADHLHHAIDRARRGTVIDLPLVWEVRQLYPRELAAGRRALEMIRDGLGVQLPADEAAAFALHFVSAGFTGAVLDRTVTMTQSLTEIFDLLDGRLDGPLDRDGEAAARFVTHLRYLFVRLAEGRRVHDVPPLMQGALETSVPATMALAREVAALLQDTWGHDVSEDETTYIALHIHRLVADAGLAL
;
A
#
# COMPACT_ATOMS: atom_id res chain seq x y z
N MET A 1 -6.45 -23.16 8.39
CA MET A 1 -7.54 -23.74 9.22
C MET A 1 -7.97 -22.65 10.18
N ILE A 2 -9.24 -22.25 10.15
CA ILE A 2 -9.77 -21.24 11.08
C ILE A 2 -9.81 -21.94 12.46
N PRO A 3 -9.19 -21.37 13.52
CA PRO A 3 -9.26 -21.97 14.84
C PRO A 3 -10.73 -22.05 15.30
N PRO A 4 -11.12 -23.04 16.09
CA PRO A 4 -12.47 -23.17 16.60
C PRO A 4 -12.80 -21.97 17.50
N GLN A 5 -13.47 -20.99 16.93
CA GLN A 5 -13.97 -19.81 17.63
C GLN A 5 -15.49 -19.95 17.78
N ARG A 6 -15.98 -19.57 18.94
CA ARG A 6 -17.43 -19.50 19.17
C ARG A 6 -17.96 -18.24 18.51
N LEU A 7 -18.58 -18.39 17.33
CA LEU A 7 -19.15 -17.30 16.56
C LEU A 7 -20.69 -17.34 16.65
N VAL A 8 -21.31 -16.23 17.04
CA VAL A 8 -22.77 -16.13 17.19
C VAL A 8 -23.33 -15.25 16.08
N VAL A 9 -24.27 -15.76 15.29
CA VAL A 9 -24.91 -15.03 14.20
C VAL A 9 -25.57 -13.75 14.70
N GLN A 10 -25.14 -12.61 14.17
CA GLN A 10 -25.77 -11.31 14.36
C GLN A 10 -26.76 -11.00 13.23
N ARG A 11 -26.39 -11.29 11.98
CA ARG A 11 -27.18 -11.07 10.77
C ARG A 11 -26.76 -12.01 9.66
N VAL A 12 -27.74 -12.53 8.92
CA VAL A 12 -27.50 -13.27 7.67
C VAL A 12 -27.63 -12.31 6.50
N HIS A 13 -26.61 -12.22 5.64
CA HIS A 13 -26.63 -11.42 4.42
C HIS A 13 -27.12 -12.23 3.22
N ASN A 14 -26.59 -13.42 3.05
CA ASN A 14 -27.04 -14.39 2.07
C ASN A 14 -26.69 -15.82 2.54
N ASN A 15 -26.90 -16.83 1.68
CA ASN A 15 -26.59 -18.22 2.02
C ASN A 15 -25.13 -18.50 2.34
N ASN A 16 -24.21 -17.63 1.91
CA ASN A 16 -22.76 -17.84 2.00
C ASN A 16 -22.04 -16.80 2.86
N VAL A 17 -22.75 -15.78 3.37
CA VAL A 17 -22.16 -14.68 4.16
C VAL A 17 -23.03 -14.38 5.37
N VAL A 18 -22.42 -14.43 6.54
CA VAL A 18 -23.05 -14.06 7.82
C VAL A 18 -22.17 -13.05 8.56
N LEU A 19 -22.83 -12.09 9.23
CA LEU A 19 -22.22 -11.24 10.24
C LEU A 19 -22.40 -11.95 11.57
N ALA A 20 -21.31 -12.14 12.32
CA ALA A 20 -21.29 -12.83 13.60
C ALA A 20 -20.54 -12.02 14.67
N LEU A 21 -20.75 -12.35 15.92
CA LEU A 21 -19.95 -11.88 17.05
C LEU A 21 -18.98 -12.99 17.46
N ASP A 22 -17.71 -12.63 17.70
CA ASP A 22 -16.73 -13.52 18.29
C ASP A 22 -16.83 -13.53 19.82
N GLU A 23 -15.95 -14.32 20.48
CA GLU A 23 -15.93 -14.46 21.95
C GLU A 23 -15.57 -13.15 22.68
N GLN A 24 -14.93 -12.21 21.98
CA GLN A 24 -14.58 -10.89 22.49
C GLN A 24 -15.67 -9.83 22.20
N GLY A 25 -16.81 -10.26 21.61
CA GLY A 25 -17.91 -9.37 21.23
C GLY A 25 -17.63 -8.51 20.00
N ARG A 26 -16.57 -8.83 19.23
CA ARG A 26 -16.26 -8.11 17.99
C ARG A 26 -17.13 -8.63 16.85
N SER A 27 -17.58 -7.73 15.99
CA SER A 27 -18.28 -8.09 14.77
C SER A 27 -17.31 -8.64 13.74
N VAL A 28 -17.56 -9.84 13.24
CA VAL A 28 -16.77 -10.52 12.20
C VAL A 28 -17.67 -10.96 11.06
N VAL A 29 -17.16 -10.92 9.84
CA VAL A 29 -17.87 -11.45 8.67
C VAL A 29 -17.32 -12.84 8.37
N VAL A 30 -18.23 -13.83 8.31
CA VAL A 30 -17.89 -15.22 8.04
C VAL A 30 -18.45 -15.61 6.68
N THR A 31 -17.58 -16.17 5.83
CA THR A 31 -17.97 -16.67 4.50
C THR A 31 -17.76 -18.18 4.42
N GLY A 32 -18.64 -18.86 3.71
CA GLY A 32 -18.56 -20.31 3.48
C GLY A 32 -19.82 -20.86 2.80
N PRO A 33 -19.75 -22.01 2.13
CA PRO A 33 -20.88 -22.60 1.40
C PRO A 33 -22.02 -22.94 2.36
N GLY A 34 -23.18 -22.31 2.14
CA GLY A 34 -24.38 -22.57 2.94
C GLY A 34 -24.28 -22.17 4.41
N ILE A 35 -23.29 -21.35 4.79
CA ILE A 35 -23.05 -20.95 6.20
C ILE A 35 -24.22 -20.11 6.75
N GLY A 36 -24.95 -19.41 5.91
CA GLY A 36 -26.13 -18.63 6.27
C GLY A 36 -27.45 -19.38 6.07
N PHE A 37 -27.41 -20.58 5.45
CA PHE A 37 -28.64 -21.29 5.14
C PHE A 37 -29.37 -21.79 6.39
N GLY A 38 -30.60 -21.38 6.56
CA GLY A 38 -31.41 -21.71 7.74
C GLY A 38 -30.99 -21.04 9.05
N MET A 39 -29.97 -20.19 9.03
CA MET A 39 -29.43 -19.53 10.22
C MET A 39 -30.31 -18.37 10.67
N ARG A 40 -30.33 -18.13 11.96
CA ARG A 40 -31.06 -17.01 12.61
C ARG A 40 -30.14 -16.32 13.60
N ARG A 41 -30.45 -15.06 13.91
CA ARG A 41 -29.74 -14.30 14.96
C ARG A 41 -29.70 -15.10 16.28
N GLY A 42 -28.54 -15.11 16.92
CA GLY A 42 -28.30 -15.78 18.19
C GLY A 42 -27.88 -17.26 18.08
N VAL A 43 -27.90 -17.86 16.89
CA VAL A 43 -27.46 -19.24 16.66
C VAL A 43 -25.92 -19.26 16.49
N LEU A 44 -25.29 -20.35 16.91
CA LEU A 44 -23.86 -20.56 16.68
C LEU A 44 -23.60 -20.85 15.19
N VAL A 45 -22.56 -20.22 14.66
CA VAL A 45 -22.08 -20.49 13.31
C VAL A 45 -21.41 -21.86 13.28
N ASP A 46 -21.75 -22.67 12.27
CA ASP A 46 -21.02 -23.90 11.96
C ASP A 46 -19.65 -23.56 11.36
N THR A 47 -18.63 -23.44 12.22
CA THR A 47 -17.27 -23.06 11.83
C THR A 47 -16.59 -24.09 10.92
N ALA A 48 -17.10 -25.34 10.85
CA ALA A 48 -16.61 -26.35 9.91
C ALA A 48 -16.92 -25.99 8.45
N ARG A 49 -17.94 -25.16 8.22
CA ARG A 49 -18.29 -24.62 6.89
C ARG A 49 -17.63 -23.27 6.59
N ALA A 50 -16.99 -22.65 7.59
CA ALA A 50 -16.34 -21.37 7.40
C ALA A 50 -15.09 -21.51 6.51
N GLU A 51 -15.06 -20.78 5.40
CA GLU A 51 -13.92 -20.74 4.49
C GLU A 51 -13.04 -19.54 4.76
N ALA A 52 -13.63 -18.41 5.18
CA ALA A 52 -12.89 -17.24 5.61
C ALA A 52 -13.62 -16.49 6.71
N VAL A 53 -12.84 -15.84 7.57
CA VAL A 53 -13.32 -14.91 8.58
C VAL A 53 -12.61 -13.57 8.36
N TYR A 54 -13.40 -12.53 8.15
CA TYR A 54 -12.91 -11.17 8.02
C TYR A 54 -13.23 -10.38 9.29
N VAL A 55 -12.20 -9.71 9.84
CA VAL A 55 -12.34 -8.83 10.99
C VAL A 55 -12.31 -7.39 10.49
N PRO A 56 -13.42 -6.65 10.48
CA PRO A 56 -13.43 -5.25 10.08
C PRO A 56 -12.51 -4.42 10.97
N ALA A 57 -11.77 -3.48 10.38
CA ALA A 57 -10.93 -2.55 11.15
C ALA A 57 -11.77 -1.66 12.08
N ASP A 58 -13.04 -1.41 11.70
CA ASP A 58 -14.03 -0.64 12.46
C ASP A 58 -15.34 -1.45 12.55
N ALA A 59 -15.79 -1.72 13.76
CA ALA A 59 -17.04 -2.45 14.02
C ALA A 59 -18.29 -1.77 13.43
N SER A 60 -18.29 -0.43 13.31
CA SER A 60 -19.38 0.33 12.70
C SER A 60 -19.57 0.01 11.21
N ARG A 61 -18.52 -0.45 10.54
CA ARG A 61 -18.51 -0.81 9.11
C ARG A 61 -18.75 -2.30 8.84
N ALA A 62 -18.90 -3.10 9.89
CA ALA A 62 -19.03 -4.56 9.74
C ALA A 62 -20.23 -4.97 8.87
N THR A 63 -21.36 -4.29 9.00
CA THR A 63 -22.56 -4.56 8.19
C THR A 63 -22.35 -4.22 6.71
N ALA A 64 -21.69 -3.09 6.42
CA ALA A 64 -21.36 -2.71 5.05
C ALA A 64 -20.34 -3.71 4.44
N ALA A 65 -19.31 -4.07 5.20
CA ALA A 65 -18.32 -5.07 4.81
C ALA A 65 -18.95 -6.42 4.45
N ALA A 66 -19.89 -6.89 5.27
CA ALA A 66 -20.63 -8.12 5.01
C ALA A 66 -21.53 -8.00 3.75
N GLY A 67 -22.10 -6.82 3.50
CA GLY A 67 -22.84 -6.52 2.26
C GLY A 67 -21.96 -6.65 1.02
N THR A 68 -20.83 -5.96 1.02
CA THR A 68 -19.86 -6.01 -0.10
C THR A 68 -19.39 -7.45 -0.37
N LEU A 69 -18.96 -8.18 0.67
CA LEU A 69 -18.55 -9.58 0.51
C LEU A 69 -19.67 -10.51 0.00
N ALA A 70 -20.92 -10.18 0.28
CA ALA A 70 -22.07 -10.94 -0.20
C ALA A 70 -22.36 -10.75 -1.71
N GLU A 71 -21.88 -9.65 -2.30
CA GLU A 71 -22.01 -9.33 -3.72
C GLU A 71 -20.88 -9.93 -4.57
N ILE A 72 -19.70 -10.18 -3.95
CA ILE A 72 -18.52 -10.73 -4.63
C ILE A 72 -18.71 -12.25 -4.86
N PRO A 73 -18.45 -12.77 -6.07
CA PRO A 73 -18.49 -14.20 -6.35
C PRO A 73 -17.58 -14.99 -5.39
N ARG A 74 -18.12 -16.10 -4.86
CA ARG A 74 -17.40 -16.94 -3.88
C ARG A 74 -15.98 -17.32 -4.35
N GLN A 75 -15.80 -17.64 -5.63
CA GLN A 75 -14.49 -18.03 -6.18
C GLN A 75 -13.46 -16.89 -6.06
N GLU A 76 -13.90 -15.65 -6.24
CA GLU A 76 -13.04 -14.46 -6.10
C GLU A 76 -12.69 -14.20 -4.63
N VAL A 77 -13.65 -14.39 -3.70
CA VAL A 77 -13.36 -14.30 -2.24
C VAL A 77 -12.33 -15.35 -1.81
N LEU A 78 -12.46 -16.61 -2.33
CA LEU A 78 -11.48 -17.67 -2.03
C LEU A 78 -10.10 -17.37 -2.65
N ALA A 79 -10.06 -16.81 -3.85
CA ALA A 79 -8.81 -16.39 -4.49
C ALA A 79 -8.17 -15.26 -3.69
N ALA A 80 -8.94 -14.24 -3.28
CA ALA A 80 -8.46 -13.15 -2.44
C ALA A 80 -7.88 -13.65 -1.11
N ARG A 81 -8.53 -14.61 -0.46
CA ARG A 81 -8.01 -15.23 0.76
C ARG A 81 -6.63 -15.87 0.53
N ARG A 82 -6.48 -16.67 -0.54
CA ARG A 82 -5.20 -17.32 -0.87
C ARG A 82 -4.13 -16.30 -1.21
N ILE A 83 -4.50 -15.21 -1.91
CA ILE A 83 -3.60 -14.10 -2.21
C ILE A 83 -3.10 -13.43 -0.91
N VAL A 84 -3.97 -13.20 0.04
CA VAL A 84 -3.59 -12.62 1.36
C VAL A 84 -2.68 -13.58 2.14
N GLU A 85 -2.97 -14.89 2.16
CA GLU A 85 -2.12 -15.92 2.80
C GLU A 85 -0.72 -15.96 2.17
N GLU A 86 -0.62 -15.91 0.84
CA GLU A 86 0.66 -15.88 0.11
C GLU A 86 1.42 -14.58 0.36
N ALA A 87 0.73 -13.42 0.31
CA ALA A 87 1.32 -12.14 0.61
C ALA A 87 1.88 -12.09 2.05
N GLN A 88 1.16 -12.66 3.02
CA GLN A 88 1.66 -12.79 4.40
C GLN A 88 2.94 -13.60 4.46
N ALA A 89 3.02 -14.72 3.75
CA ALA A 89 4.21 -15.56 3.72
C ALA A 89 5.42 -14.83 3.11
N LEU A 90 5.22 -14.02 2.07
CA LEU A 90 6.28 -13.31 1.37
C LEU A 90 6.74 -12.03 2.07
N THR A 91 5.83 -11.30 2.72
CA THR A 91 6.10 -9.95 3.25
C THR A 91 6.12 -9.88 4.78
N GLY A 92 5.56 -10.88 5.47
CA GLY A 92 5.46 -10.88 6.93
C GLY A 92 4.36 -9.96 7.47
N LEU A 93 3.26 -9.79 6.73
CA LEU A 93 2.12 -8.94 7.14
C LEU A 93 1.66 -9.24 8.57
N ALA A 94 1.59 -8.20 9.39
CA ALA A 94 1.23 -8.35 10.81
C ALA A 94 -0.26 -8.65 11.02
N ARG A 95 -1.13 -8.18 10.11
CA ARG A 95 -2.59 -8.26 10.25
C ARG A 95 -3.28 -8.65 8.94
N PRO A 96 -3.04 -9.88 8.43
CA PRO A 96 -3.63 -10.33 7.16
C PRO A 96 -5.17 -10.41 7.20
N GLU A 97 -5.75 -10.59 8.39
CA GLU A 97 -7.19 -10.72 8.58
C GLU A 97 -8.00 -9.49 8.15
N ILE A 98 -7.40 -8.29 8.14
CA ILE A 98 -8.09 -7.07 7.70
C ILE A 98 -8.05 -6.88 6.18
N LEU A 99 -7.23 -7.66 5.47
CA LEU A 99 -7.02 -7.52 4.03
C LEU A 99 -8.02 -8.25 3.15
N LEU A 100 -8.74 -9.21 3.70
CA LEU A 100 -9.63 -10.04 2.87
C LEU A 100 -10.62 -9.20 2.08
N LEU A 101 -11.30 -8.25 2.73
CA LEU A 101 -12.27 -7.40 2.05
C LEU A 101 -11.65 -6.47 1.01
N PRO A 102 -10.63 -5.65 1.34
CA PRO A 102 -10.02 -4.76 0.36
C PRO A 102 -9.44 -5.50 -0.85
N VAL A 103 -8.83 -6.67 -0.63
CA VAL A 103 -8.25 -7.49 -1.71
C VAL A 103 -9.36 -8.16 -2.54
N ALA A 104 -10.44 -8.65 -1.92
CA ALA A 104 -11.56 -9.26 -2.64
C ALA A 104 -12.32 -8.22 -3.48
N ASP A 105 -12.56 -7.05 -2.94
CA ASP A 105 -13.21 -5.93 -3.63
C ASP A 105 -12.39 -5.46 -4.82
N HIS A 106 -11.08 -5.22 -4.59
CA HIS A 106 -10.17 -4.84 -5.67
C HIS A 106 -10.10 -5.91 -6.76
N LEU A 107 -9.96 -7.19 -6.39
CA LEU A 107 -9.93 -8.32 -7.32
C LEU A 107 -11.19 -8.38 -8.17
N HIS A 108 -12.38 -8.26 -7.54
CA HIS A 108 -13.66 -8.27 -8.23
C HIS A 108 -13.74 -7.17 -9.30
N HIS A 109 -13.40 -5.95 -8.91
CA HIS A 109 -13.40 -4.82 -9.84
C HIS A 109 -12.32 -4.93 -10.92
N ALA A 110 -11.13 -5.45 -10.62
CA ALA A 110 -10.07 -5.67 -11.59
C ALA A 110 -10.48 -6.71 -12.64
N ILE A 111 -11.15 -7.82 -12.23
CA ILE A 111 -11.70 -8.82 -13.13
C ILE A 111 -12.80 -8.23 -14.03
N ASP A 112 -13.71 -7.43 -13.44
CA ASP A 112 -14.78 -6.78 -14.21
C ASP A 112 -14.21 -5.82 -15.27
N ARG A 113 -13.22 -4.99 -14.90
CA ARG A 113 -12.49 -4.13 -15.85
C ARG A 113 -11.82 -4.93 -16.96
N ALA A 114 -11.10 -5.99 -16.62
CA ALA A 114 -10.42 -6.84 -17.61
C ALA A 114 -11.40 -7.48 -18.60
N ARG A 115 -12.56 -7.93 -18.13
CA ARG A 115 -13.63 -8.48 -18.99
C ARG A 115 -14.25 -7.44 -19.91
N ARG A 116 -14.31 -6.18 -19.48
CA ARG A 116 -14.80 -5.05 -20.29
C ARG A 116 -13.74 -4.45 -21.21
N GLY A 117 -12.48 -4.90 -21.12
CA GLY A 117 -11.35 -4.33 -21.84
C GLY A 117 -10.98 -2.91 -21.39
N THR A 118 -11.38 -2.52 -20.18
CA THR A 118 -11.04 -1.22 -19.60
C THR A 118 -9.67 -1.30 -18.95
N VAL A 119 -8.74 -0.47 -19.41
CA VAL A 119 -7.41 -0.31 -18.81
C VAL A 119 -7.43 0.92 -17.89
N ILE A 120 -6.95 0.75 -16.67
CA ILE A 120 -6.66 1.88 -15.78
C ILE A 120 -5.16 2.11 -15.83
N ASP A 121 -4.76 3.32 -16.11
CA ASP A 121 -3.39 3.77 -15.91
C ASP A 121 -3.17 3.97 -14.41
N LEU A 122 -2.20 3.25 -13.85
CA LEU A 122 -1.81 3.39 -12.45
C LEU A 122 -0.52 4.23 -12.43
N PRO A 123 -0.61 5.53 -12.15
CA PRO A 123 0.55 6.44 -12.26
C PRO A 123 1.66 6.14 -11.25
N LEU A 124 1.41 5.27 -10.25
CA LEU A 124 2.31 5.02 -9.12
C LEU A 124 3.11 3.70 -9.22
N VAL A 125 3.15 3.04 -10.38
CA VAL A 125 3.82 1.74 -10.55
C VAL A 125 5.33 1.82 -10.28
N TRP A 126 5.96 2.89 -10.75
CA TRP A 126 7.39 3.09 -10.55
C TRP A 126 7.72 3.32 -9.06
N GLU A 127 6.98 4.18 -8.39
CA GLU A 127 7.16 4.52 -6.98
C GLU A 127 6.94 3.29 -6.07
N VAL A 128 5.90 2.51 -6.35
CA VAL A 128 5.65 1.24 -5.65
C VAL A 128 6.82 0.28 -5.83
N ARG A 129 7.40 0.19 -7.03
CA ARG A 129 8.57 -0.63 -7.30
C ARG A 129 9.78 -0.22 -6.46
N GLN A 130 9.99 1.09 -6.27
CA GLN A 130 11.10 1.62 -5.51
C GLN A 130 10.89 1.50 -3.99
N LEU A 131 9.71 1.85 -3.51
CA LEU A 131 9.42 1.93 -2.09
C LEU A 131 9.06 0.57 -1.47
N TYR A 132 8.37 -0.30 -2.24
CA TYR A 132 7.74 -1.53 -1.74
C TYR A 132 8.06 -2.76 -2.61
N PRO A 133 9.35 -3.08 -2.85
CA PRO A 133 9.73 -4.16 -3.77
C PRO A 133 9.25 -5.54 -3.32
N ARG A 134 9.11 -5.80 -2.01
CA ARG A 134 8.61 -7.06 -1.46
C ARG A 134 7.11 -7.21 -1.69
N GLU A 135 6.35 -6.16 -1.42
CA GLU A 135 4.91 -6.12 -1.62
C GLU A 135 4.57 -6.17 -3.11
N LEU A 136 5.37 -5.54 -3.97
CA LEU A 136 5.23 -5.65 -5.41
C LEU A 136 5.50 -7.08 -5.91
N ALA A 137 6.48 -7.78 -5.35
CA ALA A 137 6.71 -9.19 -5.67
C ALA A 137 5.49 -10.04 -5.27
N ALA A 138 4.89 -9.78 -4.11
CA ALA A 138 3.64 -10.44 -3.70
C ALA A 138 2.47 -10.07 -4.62
N GLY A 139 2.38 -8.82 -5.10
CA GLY A 139 1.39 -8.38 -6.08
C GLY A 139 1.52 -9.12 -7.43
N ARG A 140 2.75 -9.29 -7.94
CA ARG A 140 3.00 -10.09 -9.15
C ARG A 140 2.58 -11.55 -8.95
N ARG A 141 2.88 -12.12 -7.78
CA ARG A 141 2.44 -13.47 -7.43
C ARG A 141 0.92 -13.58 -7.38
N ALA A 142 0.22 -12.56 -6.90
CA ALA A 142 -1.24 -12.49 -6.95
C ALA A 142 -1.78 -12.58 -8.38
N LEU A 143 -1.17 -11.86 -9.36
CA LEU A 143 -1.58 -11.92 -10.75
C LEU A 143 -1.43 -13.34 -11.35
N GLU A 144 -0.34 -14.04 -11.01
CA GLU A 144 -0.14 -15.44 -11.42
C GLU A 144 -1.24 -16.33 -10.83
N MET A 145 -1.55 -16.20 -9.55
CA MET A 145 -2.59 -16.97 -8.87
C MET A 145 -3.98 -16.72 -9.46
N ILE A 146 -4.28 -15.48 -9.86
CA ILE A 146 -5.53 -15.11 -10.51
C ILE A 146 -5.62 -15.76 -11.89
N ARG A 147 -4.57 -15.66 -12.69
CA ARG A 147 -4.50 -16.30 -14.00
C ARG A 147 -4.71 -17.81 -13.90
N ASP A 148 -3.98 -18.47 -12.99
CA ASP A 148 -3.96 -19.92 -12.87
C ASP A 148 -5.24 -20.48 -12.20
N GLY A 149 -5.81 -19.72 -11.25
CA GLY A 149 -6.99 -20.15 -10.49
C GLY A 149 -8.34 -19.73 -11.07
N LEU A 150 -8.40 -18.56 -11.69
CA LEU A 150 -9.65 -17.99 -12.22
C LEU A 150 -9.65 -17.87 -13.75
N GLY A 151 -8.54 -18.14 -14.43
CA GLY A 151 -8.41 -18.04 -15.89
C GLY A 151 -8.48 -16.62 -16.43
N VAL A 152 -8.21 -15.60 -15.59
CA VAL A 152 -8.29 -14.18 -15.97
C VAL A 152 -6.89 -13.58 -16.00
N GLN A 153 -6.52 -12.99 -17.15
CA GLN A 153 -5.30 -12.25 -17.30
C GLN A 153 -5.55 -10.78 -16.94
N LEU A 154 -4.95 -10.30 -15.85
CA LEU A 154 -4.98 -8.90 -15.47
C LEU A 154 -3.77 -8.14 -16.04
N PRO A 155 -3.87 -6.81 -16.25
CA PRO A 155 -2.73 -5.96 -16.61
C PRO A 155 -1.61 -6.05 -15.58
N ALA A 156 -0.36 -5.89 -16.03
CA ALA A 156 0.81 -6.01 -15.15
C ALA A 156 0.83 -4.96 -14.02
N ASP A 157 0.26 -3.79 -14.28
CA ASP A 157 0.21 -2.67 -13.32
C ASP A 157 -0.71 -2.94 -12.12
N GLU A 158 -1.67 -3.87 -12.26
CA GLU A 158 -2.50 -4.32 -11.14
C GLU A 158 -1.66 -4.95 -10.00
N ALA A 159 -0.44 -5.42 -10.29
CA ALA A 159 0.49 -5.87 -9.26
C ALA A 159 0.84 -4.76 -8.26
N ALA A 160 0.97 -3.51 -8.73
CA ALA A 160 1.22 -2.36 -7.87
C ALA A 160 0.00 -2.01 -7.01
N ALA A 161 -1.21 -2.13 -7.58
CA ALA A 161 -2.44 -1.92 -6.82
C ALA A 161 -2.59 -2.95 -5.69
N PHE A 162 -2.35 -4.25 -5.95
CA PHE A 162 -2.30 -5.27 -4.89
C PHE A 162 -1.23 -4.97 -3.86
N ALA A 163 -0.03 -4.55 -4.29
CA ALA A 163 1.06 -4.17 -3.38
C ALA A 163 0.64 -3.07 -2.40
N LEU A 164 -0.04 -2.03 -2.88
CA LEU A 164 -0.55 -0.94 -2.03
C LEU A 164 -1.56 -1.44 -0.98
N HIS A 165 -2.41 -2.41 -1.32
CA HIS A 165 -3.28 -3.05 -0.33
C HIS A 165 -2.46 -3.80 0.73
N PHE A 166 -1.39 -4.50 0.36
CA PHE A 166 -0.54 -5.23 1.31
C PHE A 166 0.22 -4.27 2.23
N VAL A 167 0.77 -3.18 1.68
CA VAL A 167 1.40 -2.12 2.46
C VAL A 167 0.43 -1.56 3.50
N SER A 168 -0.81 -1.27 3.09
CA SER A 168 -1.83 -0.67 3.97
C SER A 168 -2.21 -1.54 5.18
N ALA A 169 -2.05 -2.85 5.10
CA ALA A 169 -2.35 -3.76 6.21
C ALA A 169 -1.26 -3.87 7.26
N GLY A 170 -0.03 -3.53 6.92
CA GLY A 170 1.06 -3.46 7.90
C GLY A 170 0.83 -2.38 8.96
N PHE A 171 -0.22 -1.56 8.80
CA PHE A 171 -0.35 -0.30 9.50
C PHE A 171 -1.80 -0.05 9.96
N THR A 172 -1.99 0.57 11.10
CA THR A 172 -3.29 1.09 11.54
C THR A 172 -3.72 2.28 10.66
N GLY A 173 -5.01 2.49 10.45
CA GLY A 173 -5.63 3.39 9.46
C GLY A 173 -5.00 4.76 9.17
N ALA A 174 -4.19 5.33 10.09
CA ALA A 174 -3.41 6.56 9.86
C ALA A 174 -2.25 6.38 8.86
N VAL A 175 -1.97 5.17 8.38
CA VAL A 175 -0.78 4.87 7.57
C VAL A 175 -1.11 4.51 6.11
N LEU A 176 -2.37 4.21 5.79
CA LEU A 176 -2.79 4.23 4.37
C LEU A 176 -2.60 5.64 3.81
N ASP A 177 -3.01 6.65 4.56
CA ASP A 177 -2.77 8.05 4.21
C ASP A 177 -1.25 8.34 4.07
N ARG A 178 -0.41 7.79 4.95
CA ARG A 178 1.06 7.94 4.87
C ARG A 178 1.65 7.25 3.65
N THR A 179 1.20 6.05 3.31
CA THR A 179 1.70 5.32 2.13
C THR A 179 1.38 6.09 0.86
N VAL A 180 0.15 6.57 0.73
CA VAL A 180 -0.28 7.42 -0.39
C VAL A 180 0.54 8.71 -0.39
N THR A 181 0.70 9.38 0.75
CA THR A 181 1.51 10.59 0.90
C THR A 181 2.96 10.35 0.50
N MET A 182 3.60 9.26 0.95
CA MET A 182 4.98 8.91 0.57
C MET A 182 5.13 8.75 -0.94
N THR A 183 4.18 8.02 -1.55
CA THR A 183 4.21 7.75 -2.99
C THR A 183 3.99 9.04 -3.79
N GLN A 184 3.03 9.87 -3.39
CA GLN A 184 2.77 11.17 -4.00
C GLN A 184 3.96 12.13 -3.84
N SER A 185 4.55 12.23 -2.63
CA SER A 185 5.73 13.05 -2.40
C SER A 185 6.90 12.65 -3.29
N LEU A 186 7.08 11.34 -3.54
CA LEU A 186 8.14 10.87 -4.43
C LEU A 186 7.89 11.34 -5.87
N THR A 187 6.66 11.20 -6.38
CA THR A 187 6.25 11.70 -7.70
C THR A 187 6.51 13.21 -7.81
N GLU A 188 6.00 13.99 -6.86
CA GLU A 188 6.12 15.44 -6.85
C GLU A 188 7.59 15.92 -6.81
N ILE A 189 8.45 15.23 -6.04
CA ILE A 189 9.89 15.52 -6.02
C ILE A 189 10.52 15.29 -7.39
N PHE A 190 10.27 14.14 -8.01
CA PHE A 190 10.85 13.84 -9.32
C PHE A 190 10.32 14.76 -10.42
N ASP A 191 9.03 15.12 -10.38
CA ASP A 191 8.44 16.07 -11.32
C ASP A 191 9.03 17.49 -11.13
N LEU A 192 9.28 17.90 -9.88
CA LEU A 192 9.97 19.16 -9.58
C LEU A 192 11.41 19.14 -10.15
N LEU A 193 12.14 18.05 -9.94
CA LEU A 193 13.50 17.90 -10.45
C LEU A 193 13.52 17.91 -11.99
N ASP A 194 12.67 17.13 -12.65
CA ASP A 194 12.55 17.10 -14.12
C ASP A 194 12.20 18.49 -14.69
N GLY A 195 11.40 19.28 -13.97
CA GLY A 195 11.04 20.65 -14.38
C GLY A 195 12.16 21.70 -14.19
N ARG A 196 13.22 21.37 -13.47
CA ARG A 196 14.36 22.28 -13.19
C ARG A 196 15.65 21.91 -13.95
N LEU A 197 15.73 20.70 -14.45
CA LEU A 197 16.89 20.18 -15.15
C LEU A 197 16.74 20.39 -16.66
N ASP A 198 17.86 20.40 -17.39
CA ASP A 198 17.92 20.55 -18.85
C ASP A 198 17.54 19.28 -19.63
N GLY A 199 17.10 18.22 -18.93
CA GLY A 199 16.61 16.97 -19.51
C GLY A 199 15.98 16.05 -18.47
N PRO A 200 15.30 14.97 -18.91
CA PRO A 200 14.61 14.05 -18.02
C PRO A 200 15.61 13.21 -17.23
N LEU A 201 15.29 12.96 -15.96
CA LEU A 201 16.06 12.06 -15.11
C LEU A 201 15.86 10.61 -15.52
N ASP A 202 16.95 9.83 -15.50
CA ASP A 202 16.86 8.38 -15.53
C ASP A 202 16.36 7.86 -14.17
N ARG A 203 15.04 7.71 -14.06
CA ARG A 203 14.37 7.26 -12.82
C ARG A 203 14.73 5.81 -12.48
N ASP A 204 15.21 5.00 -13.42
CA ASP A 204 15.61 3.60 -13.24
C ASP A 204 17.11 3.43 -12.95
N GLY A 205 17.88 4.51 -13.03
CA GLY A 205 19.32 4.52 -12.78
C GLY A 205 19.69 4.30 -11.30
N GLU A 206 20.95 3.93 -11.08
CA GLU A 206 21.47 3.63 -9.74
C GLU A 206 21.44 4.86 -8.81
N ALA A 207 21.66 6.07 -9.36
CA ALA A 207 21.61 7.31 -8.60
C ALA A 207 20.20 7.62 -8.11
N ALA A 208 19.19 7.40 -8.97
CA ALA A 208 17.78 7.53 -8.59
C ALA A 208 17.40 6.54 -7.49
N ALA A 209 17.81 5.28 -7.60
CA ALA A 209 17.54 4.27 -6.58
C ALA A 209 18.16 4.63 -5.20
N ARG A 210 19.37 5.20 -5.17
CA ARG A 210 20.00 5.70 -3.93
C ARG A 210 19.25 6.90 -3.37
N PHE A 211 18.83 7.84 -4.21
CA PHE A 211 18.06 9.01 -3.80
C PHE A 211 16.71 8.58 -3.20
N VAL A 212 15.97 7.69 -3.86
CA VAL A 212 14.71 7.13 -3.34
C VAL A 212 14.91 6.45 -2.00
N THR A 213 16.01 5.69 -1.84
CA THR A 213 16.33 5.04 -0.56
C THR A 213 16.52 6.09 0.55
N HIS A 214 17.20 7.20 0.28
CA HIS A 214 17.34 8.29 1.24
C HIS A 214 16.00 8.95 1.55
N LEU A 215 15.21 9.28 0.53
CA LEU A 215 13.87 9.85 0.71
C LEU A 215 12.96 8.94 1.54
N ARG A 216 13.03 7.63 1.35
CA ARG A 216 12.28 6.66 2.16
C ARG A 216 12.60 6.78 3.65
N TYR A 217 13.88 6.90 4.01
CA TYR A 217 14.28 7.12 5.41
C TYR A 217 13.83 8.49 5.93
N LEU A 218 13.91 9.51 5.09
CA LEU A 218 13.40 10.85 5.43
C LEU A 218 11.89 10.82 5.69
N PHE A 219 11.10 10.19 4.82
CA PHE A 219 9.65 10.06 4.99
C PHE A 219 9.27 9.35 6.30
N VAL A 220 10.00 8.29 6.67
CA VAL A 220 9.77 7.61 7.95
C VAL A 220 10.03 8.55 9.12
N ARG A 221 11.10 9.35 9.08
CA ARG A 221 11.42 10.33 10.13
C ARG A 221 10.38 11.45 10.21
N LEU A 222 9.97 12.00 9.07
CA LEU A 222 8.91 13.01 9.00
C LEU A 222 7.60 12.48 9.60
N ALA A 223 7.22 11.24 9.23
CA ALA A 223 6.03 10.59 9.75
C ALA A 223 6.06 10.38 11.27
N GLU A 224 7.25 10.27 11.87
CA GLU A 224 7.46 10.08 13.31
C GLU A 224 7.83 11.37 14.04
N GLY A 225 7.90 12.50 13.32
CA GLY A 225 8.30 13.80 13.89
C GLY A 225 9.74 13.81 14.42
N ARG A 226 10.61 12.92 13.90
CA ARG A 226 12.03 12.84 14.30
C ARG A 226 12.88 13.72 13.39
N ARG A 227 13.92 14.34 13.96
CA ARG A 227 14.89 15.17 13.24
C ARG A 227 16.27 14.51 13.27
N VAL A 228 17.06 14.69 12.21
CA VAL A 228 18.50 14.40 12.22
C VAL A 228 19.26 15.68 12.57
N HIS A 229 20.31 15.56 13.36
CA HIS A 229 21.14 16.67 13.83
C HIS A 229 22.61 16.26 13.81
N ASP A 230 23.17 15.97 12.61
CA ASP A 230 24.54 15.46 12.54
C ASP A 230 25.30 15.87 11.26
N VAL A 231 24.88 16.91 10.54
CA VAL A 231 25.68 17.42 9.42
C VAL A 231 26.73 18.40 9.95
N PRO A 232 28.03 18.14 9.73
CA PRO A 232 29.06 19.12 10.11
C PRO A 232 28.85 20.46 9.40
N PRO A 233 28.88 21.61 10.09
CA PRO A 233 28.69 22.94 9.49
C PRO A 233 29.60 23.24 8.30
N LEU A 234 30.81 22.68 8.30
CA LEU A 234 31.76 22.77 7.17
C LEU A 234 31.20 22.13 5.88
N MET A 235 30.42 21.07 5.99
CA MET A 235 29.85 20.39 4.84
C MET A 235 28.71 21.21 4.22
N GLN A 236 27.86 21.78 5.01
CA GLN A 236 26.80 22.69 4.56
C GLN A 236 27.40 23.91 3.84
N GLY A 237 28.34 24.64 4.46
CA GLY A 237 28.98 25.78 3.84
C GLY A 237 29.76 25.44 2.55
N ALA A 238 30.37 24.26 2.49
CA ALA A 238 31.02 23.77 1.26
C ALA A 238 30.04 23.58 0.12
N LEU A 239 28.86 22.99 0.38
CA LEU A 239 27.82 22.79 -0.65
C LEU A 239 27.19 24.13 -1.08
N GLU A 240 26.92 25.03 -0.16
CA GLU A 240 26.42 26.37 -0.48
C GLU A 240 27.35 27.15 -1.42
N THR A 241 28.65 26.96 -1.23
CA THR A 241 29.68 27.65 -2.05
C THR A 241 29.92 26.94 -3.38
N SER A 242 29.94 25.60 -3.38
CA SER A 242 30.36 24.81 -4.54
C SER A 242 29.23 24.48 -5.50
N VAL A 243 27.99 24.32 -4.98
CA VAL A 243 26.83 23.91 -5.77
C VAL A 243 25.57 24.70 -5.35
N PRO A 244 25.58 26.03 -5.44
CA PRO A 244 24.50 26.88 -4.94
C PRO A 244 23.14 26.59 -5.62
N ALA A 245 23.13 26.27 -6.91
CA ALA A 245 21.90 25.90 -7.63
C ALA A 245 21.27 24.62 -7.07
N THR A 246 22.09 23.60 -6.78
CA THR A 246 21.62 22.37 -6.16
C THR A 246 21.07 22.59 -4.75
N MET A 247 21.71 23.48 -3.96
CA MET A 247 21.21 23.85 -2.64
C MET A 247 19.87 24.57 -2.72
N ALA A 248 19.71 25.47 -3.70
CA ALA A 248 18.41 26.14 -3.94
C ALA A 248 17.31 25.12 -4.29
N LEU A 249 17.59 24.17 -5.17
CA LEU A 249 16.65 23.11 -5.54
C LEU A 249 16.33 22.17 -4.35
N ALA A 250 17.30 21.86 -3.51
CA ALA A 250 17.08 21.07 -2.31
C ALA A 250 16.16 21.80 -1.30
N ARG A 251 16.24 23.13 -1.20
CA ARG A 251 15.31 23.93 -0.41
C ARG A 251 13.90 23.94 -0.98
N GLU A 252 13.74 23.93 -2.31
CA GLU A 252 12.41 23.75 -2.93
C GLU A 252 11.80 22.38 -2.60
N VAL A 253 12.59 21.31 -2.65
CA VAL A 253 12.17 19.97 -2.23
C VAL A 253 11.81 19.94 -0.75
N ALA A 254 12.61 20.56 0.12
CA ALA A 254 12.32 20.65 1.54
C ALA A 254 11.02 21.40 1.83
N ALA A 255 10.75 22.51 1.13
CA ALA A 255 9.51 23.28 1.26
C ALA A 255 8.29 22.44 0.83
N LEU A 256 8.38 21.73 -0.29
CA LEU A 256 7.33 20.81 -0.75
C LEU A 256 7.02 19.74 0.30
N LEU A 257 8.05 19.16 0.91
CA LEU A 257 7.88 18.15 1.97
C LEU A 257 7.28 18.74 3.24
N GLN A 258 7.66 19.97 3.63
CA GLN A 258 7.07 20.66 4.78
C GLN A 258 5.58 20.90 4.59
N ASP A 259 5.17 21.35 3.39
CA ASP A 259 3.77 21.60 3.07
C ASP A 259 2.95 20.31 3.08
N THR A 260 3.51 19.22 2.54
CA THR A 260 2.81 17.94 2.42
C THR A 260 2.71 17.20 3.76
N TRP A 261 3.78 17.24 4.58
CA TRP A 261 3.86 16.45 5.82
C TRP A 261 3.52 17.24 7.09
N GLY A 262 3.44 18.57 7.01
CA GLY A 262 3.15 19.43 8.15
C GLY A 262 4.27 19.44 9.21
N HIS A 263 5.48 18.99 8.85
CA HIS A 263 6.65 18.93 9.70
C HIS A 263 7.80 19.71 9.08
N ASP A 264 8.57 20.37 9.94
CA ASP A 264 9.75 21.12 9.51
C ASP A 264 10.86 20.18 9.03
N VAL A 265 11.41 20.44 7.85
CA VAL A 265 12.59 19.77 7.29
C VAL A 265 13.82 20.59 7.69
N SER A 266 14.70 20.01 8.50
CA SER A 266 15.87 20.73 9.01
C SER A 266 16.87 21.06 7.89
N GLU A 267 17.74 22.04 8.16
CA GLU A 267 18.87 22.37 7.26
C GLU A 267 19.82 21.16 7.06
N ASP A 268 19.97 20.29 8.07
CA ASP A 268 20.74 19.06 7.95
C ASP A 268 20.11 18.08 6.92
N GLU A 269 18.78 17.90 6.98
CA GLU A 269 18.06 17.09 5.99
C GLU A 269 18.13 17.74 4.60
N THR A 270 17.99 19.06 4.50
CA THR A 270 18.13 19.81 3.25
C THR A 270 19.52 19.61 2.64
N THR A 271 20.56 19.59 3.47
CA THR A 271 21.94 19.34 3.06
C THR A 271 22.11 17.92 2.50
N TYR A 272 21.50 16.90 3.13
CA TYR A 272 21.49 15.52 2.61
C TYR A 272 20.72 15.41 1.30
N ILE A 273 19.56 16.07 1.19
CA ILE A 273 18.81 16.14 -0.07
C ILE A 273 19.69 16.74 -1.18
N ALA A 274 20.39 17.84 -0.90
CA ALA A 274 21.29 18.48 -1.86
C ALA A 274 22.40 17.56 -2.35
N LEU A 275 23.03 16.80 -1.46
CA LEU A 275 24.05 15.82 -1.82
C LEU A 275 23.51 14.74 -2.79
N HIS A 276 22.31 14.26 -2.53
CA HIS A 276 21.69 13.25 -3.37
C HIS A 276 21.23 13.82 -4.71
N ILE A 277 20.68 15.03 -4.74
CA ILE A 277 20.35 15.73 -5.98
C ILE A 277 21.62 15.98 -6.81
N HIS A 278 22.71 16.46 -6.16
CA HIS A 278 23.98 16.69 -6.86
C HIS A 278 24.49 15.41 -7.56
N ARG A 279 24.45 14.28 -6.85
CA ARG A 279 24.83 12.98 -7.45
C ARG A 279 23.92 12.58 -8.58
N LEU A 280 22.61 12.72 -8.39
CA LEU A 280 21.61 12.36 -9.39
C LEU A 280 21.82 13.13 -10.70
N VAL A 281 22.07 14.43 -10.60
CA VAL A 281 22.33 15.35 -11.73
C VAL A 281 23.67 15.01 -12.40
N ALA A 282 24.72 14.79 -11.59
CA ALA A 282 26.05 14.47 -12.10
C ALA A 282 26.09 13.10 -12.83
N ASP A 283 25.46 12.07 -12.26
CA ASP A 283 25.39 10.73 -12.86
C ASP A 283 24.53 10.72 -14.15
N ALA A 284 23.53 11.60 -14.25
CA ALA A 284 22.72 11.80 -15.45
C ALA A 284 23.41 12.67 -16.53
N GLY A 285 24.53 13.33 -16.21
CA GLY A 285 25.18 14.28 -17.10
C GLY A 285 24.35 15.53 -17.41
N LEU A 286 23.40 15.85 -16.51
CA LEU A 286 22.50 17.00 -16.65
C LEU A 286 23.07 18.25 -15.97
N ALA A 287 22.49 19.41 -16.27
CA ALA A 287 22.79 20.69 -15.65
C ALA A 287 21.55 21.29 -14.95
N LEU A 288 21.80 22.18 -13.97
CA LEU A 288 20.81 22.99 -13.24
C LEU A 288 20.84 24.43 -13.74
#